data_3ac39830b7f651fc82a821553829b593
#
_entry.id   3ac39830b7f651fc82a821553829b593
#
_cell.length_a   1.000
_cell.length_b   1.000
_cell.length_c   1.000
_cell.angle_alpha   90.00
_cell.angle_beta   90.00
_cell.angle_gamma   90.00
#
_symmetry.space_group_name_H-M   'P 1'
#
loop_
_entity.id
_entity.type
_entity.pdbx_description
1 polymer ?
#
loop_
_entity_poly.entity_id
_entity_poly.type
_entity_poly.pdbx_seq_one_letter_code
_entity_poly.pdbx_strand_id
1 'polypeptide(L)'
;MERKKRARKNYLSIATRENAAKYRRARNELTTILRRKKRQQEDRDREELEQLFRANDTRKFFEKVNQSRKGYTPSPDMCRDVERNLITSEREVVDRWQQFFDKYLNSGATEGGGREVILGVPTYDSSVPVPDILEIEREIGSLKNNRAAGKDRVPAELYKHGKEALVTALHWIISRIWREERLPEEWMEGVVYPIYKKGDRLQCSNYRGITLINAAYKVLSQILLRRLSPLAKEFVGQYQAGFTQARATTDQIFTLRQILQKCREYNVPTHHVFVDFKAAYDTVDRDQLWQIMHDYGFPDKLTRLIKATLDRVMCYVCVSGTLSNPFEARRGLRQGDGLSCTLFNIALEGVIRRAGIETRGTIFCKSSQLIGFADDLDIITRNSATAEAIYARLKVEARRVGLEINASKTKYMIGRGSKETNIRLPRTVVMDGDELEVVEEFVYLGSLVTADNKTSKEVQRRIQAGNRAYFALRRTLRSRSIRRRTKLTMYKTLIRPVVLYGLETVTLLTEDIRALAVFERKVLRTIFGGVQTESGEWRRRMNHELQTLLGDSHCTPDEGREATMGRACREDAG
;
A
#
# COMPACT_ATOMS: atom_id res chain seq x y z
N MET A 1 -25.71 32.93 -10.91
CA MET A 1 -24.79 32.67 -12.04
C MET A 1 -25.19 33.46 -13.29
N GLU A 2 -26.44 33.40 -13.69
CA GLU A 2 -26.94 34.06 -14.90
C GLU A 2 -26.72 35.57 -14.92
N ARG A 3 -27.01 36.30 -13.83
CA ARG A 3 -26.78 37.75 -13.71
C ARG A 3 -25.31 38.12 -14.02
N LYS A 4 -24.34 37.34 -13.55
CA LYS A 4 -22.90 37.54 -13.89
C LYS A 4 -22.63 37.25 -15.36
N LYS A 5 -23.21 36.17 -15.92
CA LYS A 5 -23.04 35.83 -17.35
C LYS A 5 -23.59 36.93 -18.23
N ARG A 6 -24.80 37.45 -17.93
CA ARG A 6 -25.46 38.55 -18.66
C ARG A 6 -24.65 39.84 -18.57
N ALA A 7 -24.19 40.21 -17.35
CA ALA A 7 -23.35 41.41 -17.19
C ALA A 7 -21.99 41.28 -17.90
N ARG A 8 -21.40 40.06 -17.96
CA ARG A 8 -20.18 39.80 -18.71
C ARG A 8 -20.41 39.93 -20.22
N LYS A 9 -21.51 39.36 -20.73
CA LYS A 9 -21.85 39.46 -22.17
C LYS A 9 -22.00 40.92 -22.59
N ASN A 10 -22.74 41.74 -21.81
CA ASN A 10 -22.93 43.16 -22.09
C ASN A 10 -21.60 43.96 -22.03
N TYR A 11 -20.71 43.62 -21.09
CA TYR A 11 -19.39 44.26 -21.03
C TYR A 11 -18.49 43.87 -22.20
N LEU A 12 -18.57 42.63 -22.69
CA LEU A 12 -17.79 42.17 -23.85
C LEU A 12 -18.33 42.74 -25.19
N SER A 13 -19.64 42.97 -25.28
CA SER A 13 -20.23 43.58 -26.47
C SER A 13 -20.04 45.10 -26.52
N ILE A 14 -20.11 45.80 -25.38
CA ILE A 14 -19.95 47.25 -25.28
C ILE A 14 -19.12 47.57 -24.05
N ALA A 15 -17.82 47.84 -24.24
CA ALA A 15 -16.83 48.03 -23.17
C ALA A 15 -16.88 49.44 -22.56
N THR A 16 -18.01 49.83 -21.94
CA THR A 16 -18.15 51.09 -21.21
C THR A 16 -17.74 50.95 -19.75
N ARG A 17 -17.38 52.07 -19.09
CA ARG A 17 -17.12 52.12 -17.64
C ARG A 17 -18.32 51.62 -16.83
N GLU A 18 -19.53 51.92 -17.26
CA GLU A 18 -20.77 51.51 -16.61
C GLU A 18 -20.97 49.98 -16.70
N ASN A 19 -20.80 49.39 -17.88
CA ASN A 19 -20.89 47.93 -18.06
C ASN A 19 -19.80 47.17 -17.29
N ALA A 20 -18.58 47.73 -17.23
CA ALA A 20 -17.50 47.21 -16.39
C ALA A 20 -17.87 47.24 -14.90
N ALA A 21 -18.48 48.33 -14.42
CA ALA A 21 -18.94 48.46 -13.04
C ALA A 21 -20.07 47.48 -12.72
N LYS A 22 -21.06 47.31 -13.60
CA LYS A 22 -22.15 46.31 -13.48
C LYS A 22 -21.61 44.89 -13.41
N TYR A 23 -20.64 44.54 -14.25
CA TYR A 23 -19.98 43.23 -14.22
C TYR A 23 -19.20 43.00 -12.93
N ARG A 24 -18.40 43.98 -12.45
CA ARG A 24 -17.66 43.91 -11.19
C ARG A 24 -18.62 43.70 -10.00
N ARG A 25 -19.72 44.45 -9.92
CA ARG A 25 -20.74 44.27 -8.86
C ARG A 25 -21.33 42.85 -8.88
N ALA A 26 -21.81 42.39 -10.05
CA ALA A 26 -22.38 41.05 -10.19
C ALA A 26 -21.37 39.91 -9.87
N ARG A 27 -20.08 40.13 -10.21
CA ARG A 27 -19.00 39.21 -9.85
C ARG A 27 -18.77 39.16 -8.34
N ASN A 28 -18.71 40.32 -7.69
CA ASN A 28 -18.47 40.43 -6.25
C ASN A 28 -19.65 39.87 -5.46
N GLU A 29 -20.89 40.16 -5.82
CA GLU A 29 -22.10 39.56 -5.23
C GLU A 29 -22.08 38.04 -5.34
N LEU A 30 -21.79 37.48 -6.53
CA LEU A 30 -21.69 36.05 -6.71
C LEU A 30 -20.58 35.44 -5.84
N THR A 31 -19.42 36.08 -5.76
CA THR A 31 -18.30 35.65 -4.94
C THR A 31 -18.69 35.61 -3.46
N THR A 32 -19.42 36.63 -2.98
CA THR A 32 -19.91 36.71 -1.60
C THR A 32 -20.93 35.60 -1.30
N ILE A 33 -21.88 35.36 -2.22
CA ILE A 33 -22.87 34.30 -2.08
C ILE A 33 -22.18 32.92 -2.05
N LEU A 34 -21.24 32.67 -2.97
CA LEU A 34 -20.50 31.41 -3.03
C LEU A 34 -19.67 31.18 -1.77
N ARG A 35 -18.99 32.23 -1.25
CA ARG A 35 -18.24 32.15 0.01
C ARG A 35 -19.16 31.84 1.19
N ARG A 36 -20.34 32.46 1.28
CA ARG A 36 -21.33 32.19 2.32
C ARG A 36 -21.83 30.74 2.26
N LYS A 37 -22.26 30.27 1.06
CA LYS A 37 -22.70 28.89 0.87
C LYS A 37 -21.60 27.87 1.20
N LYS A 38 -20.36 28.15 0.79
CA LYS A 38 -19.23 27.29 1.13
C LYS A 38 -18.99 27.22 2.64
N ARG A 39 -19.07 28.34 3.37
CA ARG A 39 -18.94 28.35 4.85
C ARG A 39 -20.06 27.55 5.49
N GLN A 40 -21.32 27.74 5.06
CA GLN A 40 -22.45 26.98 5.57
C GLN A 40 -22.29 25.48 5.35
N GLN A 41 -21.79 25.06 4.18
CA GLN A 41 -21.52 23.64 3.91
C GLN A 41 -20.37 23.13 4.81
N GLU A 42 -19.27 23.88 4.93
CA GLU A 42 -18.16 23.51 5.82
C GLU A 42 -18.61 23.40 7.29
N ASP A 43 -19.54 24.23 7.76
CA ASP A 43 -20.07 24.16 9.12
C ASP A 43 -20.98 22.93 9.31
N ARG A 44 -21.85 22.62 8.36
CA ARG A 44 -22.65 21.38 8.35
C ARG A 44 -21.75 20.13 8.36
N ASP A 45 -20.71 20.10 7.51
CA ASP A 45 -19.76 18.99 7.45
C ASP A 45 -19.05 18.78 8.79
N ARG A 46 -18.76 19.86 9.53
CA ARG A 46 -18.13 19.79 10.86
C ARG A 46 -19.09 19.30 11.95
N GLU A 47 -20.35 19.73 11.89
CA GLU A 47 -21.41 19.25 12.80
C GLU A 47 -21.67 17.76 12.60
N GLU A 48 -21.76 17.32 11.35
CA GLU A 48 -21.90 15.90 10.99
C GLU A 48 -20.70 15.07 11.49
N LEU A 49 -19.47 15.57 11.32
CA LEU A 49 -18.25 14.95 11.87
C LEU A 49 -18.35 14.74 13.38
N GLU A 50 -18.79 15.76 14.13
CA GLU A 50 -18.91 15.67 15.57
C GLU A 50 -20.04 14.70 15.99
N GLN A 51 -21.14 14.64 15.23
CA GLN A 51 -22.23 13.66 15.44
C GLN A 51 -21.76 12.24 15.21
N LEU A 52 -21.05 11.97 14.11
CA LEU A 52 -20.49 10.64 13.78
C LEU A 52 -19.50 10.18 14.85
N PHE A 53 -18.67 11.09 15.36
CA PHE A 53 -17.74 10.79 16.46
C PHE A 53 -18.47 10.42 17.74
N ARG A 54 -19.54 11.15 18.12
CA ARG A 54 -20.36 10.84 19.30
C ARG A 54 -21.12 9.52 19.17
N ALA A 55 -21.60 9.22 17.96
CA ALA A 55 -22.29 7.96 17.66
C ALA A 55 -21.32 6.76 17.58
N ASN A 56 -20.01 6.98 17.77
CA ASN A 56 -18.95 5.98 17.63
C ASN A 56 -18.94 5.28 16.24
N ASP A 57 -19.50 5.95 15.19
CA ASP A 57 -19.39 5.48 13.81
C ASP A 57 -18.04 5.86 13.23
N THR A 58 -17.01 5.13 13.68
CA THR A 58 -15.61 5.37 13.30
C THR A 58 -15.39 5.32 11.80
N ARG A 59 -16.09 4.46 11.08
CA ARG A 59 -15.94 4.32 9.63
C ARG A 59 -16.39 5.57 8.90
N LYS A 60 -17.63 5.99 9.08
CA LYS A 60 -18.17 7.20 8.43
C LYS A 60 -17.44 8.45 8.88
N PHE A 61 -17.02 8.51 10.16
CA PHE A 61 -16.19 9.58 10.67
C PHE A 61 -14.90 9.74 9.88
N PHE A 62 -14.08 8.69 9.73
CA PHE A 62 -12.82 8.78 8.97
C PHE A 62 -13.05 8.95 7.47
N GLU A 63 -14.12 8.40 6.91
CA GLU A 63 -14.52 8.64 5.52
C GLU A 63 -14.77 10.15 5.28
N LYS A 64 -15.58 10.79 6.12
CA LYS A 64 -15.88 12.23 6.05
C LYS A 64 -14.63 13.09 6.26
N VAL A 65 -13.77 12.73 7.22
CA VAL A 65 -12.48 13.41 7.41
C VAL A 65 -11.60 13.31 6.16
N ASN A 66 -11.53 12.14 5.53
CA ASN A 66 -10.75 11.94 4.32
C ASN A 66 -11.33 12.69 3.11
N GLN A 67 -12.65 12.77 2.96
CA GLN A 67 -13.32 13.60 1.94
C GLN A 67 -12.93 15.07 2.10
N SER A 68 -13.00 15.61 3.35
CA SER A 68 -12.62 17.00 3.62
C SER A 68 -11.14 17.30 3.36
N ARG A 69 -10.26 16.28 3.48
CA ARG A 69 -8.81 16.36 3.31
C ARG A 69 -8.36 16.27 1.87
N LYS A 70 -8.98 15.39 1.07
CA LYS A 70 -8.55 15.11 -0.30
C LYS A 70 -9.06 16.13 -1.34
N GLY A 71 -10.10 16.88 -1.01
CA GLY A 71 -10.77 17.73 -1.98
C GLY A 71 -11.44 16.91 -3.11
N TYR A 72 -11.78 17.59 -4.21
CA TYR A 72 -12.34 16.92 -5.39
C TYR A 72 -11.29 16.00 -6.03
N THR A 73 -11.60 14.73 -6.14
CA THR A 73 -10.81 13.75 -6.87
C THR A 73 -11.61 13.39 -8.13
N PRO A 74 -11.13 13.71 -9.34
CA PRO A 74 -11.81 13.30 -10.56
C PRO A 74 -11.96 11.78 -10.60
N SER A 75 -13.15 11.32 -10.98
CA SER A 75 -13.38 9.91 -11.29
C SER A 75 -12.65 9.55 -12.61
N PRO A 76 -12.32 8.25 -12.85
CA PRO A 76 -11.71 7.82 -14.12
C PRO A 76 -12.71 7.80 -15.29
N ASP A 77 -13.60 8.80 -15.37
CA ASP A 77 -14.67 8.90 -16.37
C ASP A 77 -14.15 9.26 -17.79
N MET A 78 -12.86 9.53 -17.89
CA MET A 78 -12.17 9.83 -19.15
C MET A 78 -10.80 9.16 -19.14
N CYS A 79 -10.33 8.73 -20.30
CA CYS A 79 -8.97 8.24 -20.49
C CYS A 79 -8.43 8.60 -21.87
N ARG A 80 -7.16 8.31 -22.11
CA ARG A 80 -6.53 8.43 -23.42
C ARG A 80 -6.46 7.08 -24.11
N ASP A 81 -6.67 7.10 -25.43
CA ASP A 81 -6.38 5.96 -26.28
C ASP A 81 -4.86 5.69 -26.42
N VAL A 82 -4.49 4.76 -27.30
CA VAL A 82 -3.07 4.44 -27.60
C VAL A 82 -2.39 5.60 -28.32
N GLU A 83 -3.13 6.37 -29.09
CA GLU A 83 -2.67 7.53 -29.88
C GLU A 83 -2.66 8.83 -29.06
N ARG A 84 -3.03 8.75 -27.76
CA ARG A 84 -3.13 9.88 -26.80
C ARG A 84 -4.33 10.80 -27.02
N ASN A 85 -5.31 10.45 -27.85
CA ASN A 85 -6.56 11.18 -27.97
C ASN A 85 -7.43 10.99 -26.71
N LEU A 86 -8.25 11.98 -26.38
CA LEU A 86 -9.13 11.94 -25.22
C LEU A 86 -10.40 11.16 -25.54
N ILE A 87 -10.68 10.12 -24.80
CA ILE A 87 -11.93 9.35 -24.82
C ILE A 87 -12.84 9.85 -23.69
N THR A 88 -14.08 10.20 -24.04
CA THR A 88 -15.09 10.73 -23.10
C THR A 88 -16.39 9.91 -23.11
N SER A 89 -16.58 9.04 -24.10
CA SER A 89 -17.72 8.13 -24.18
C SER A 89 -17.55 7.04 -23.12
N GLU A 90 -18.55 6.83 -22.26
CA GLU A 90 -18.53 5.86 -21.16
C GLU A 90 -18.18 4.46 -21.67
N ARG A 91 -18.80 4.03 -22.78
CA ARG A 91 -18.57 2.70 -23.36
C ARG A 91 -17.14 2.55 -23.88
N GLU A 92 -16.63 3.52 -24.63
CA GLU A 92 -15.27 3.50 -25.16
C GLU A 92 -14.22 3.57 -24.03
N VAL A 93 -14.51 4.29 -22.95
CA VAL A 93 -13.65 4.32 -21.75
C VAL A 93 -13.56 2.93 -21.14
N VAL A 94 -14.69 2.25 -20.95
CA VAL A 94 -14.73 0.88 -20.40
C VAL A 94 -14.00 -0.11 -21.29
N ASP A 95 -14.22 -0.05 -22.63
CA ASP A 95 -13.54 -0.89 -23.62
C ASP A 95 -12.03 -0.63 -23.62
N ARG A 96 -11.61 0.64 -23.51
CA ARG A 96 -10.19 1.01 -23.42
C ARG A 96 -9.53 0.44 -22.15
N TRP A 97 -10.21 0.47 -21.01
CA TRP A 97 -9.73 -0.12 -19.77
C TRP A 97 -9.63 -1.65 -19.87
N GLN A 98 -10.60 -2.31 -20.49
CA GLN A 98 -10.57 -3.74 -20.73
C GLN A 98 -9.37 -4.12 -21.61
N GLN A 99 -9.17 -3.47 -22.75
CA GLN A 99 -8.01 -3.68 -23.64
C GLN A 99 -6.67 -3.46 -22.91
N PHE A 100 -6.62 -2.46 -22.03
CA PHE A 100 -5.41 -2.20 -21.25
C PHE A 100 -5.10 -3.35 -20.28
N PHE A 101 -6.08 -3.79 -19.48
CA PHE A 101 -5.85 -4.86 -18.52
C PHE A 101 -5.68 -6.22 -19.18
N ASP A 102 -6.38 -6.51 -20.26
CA ASP A 102 -6.19 -7.73 -21.05
C ASP A 102 -4.75 -7.83 -21.57
N LYS A 103 -4.28 -6.78 -22.26
CA LYS A 103 -2.89 -6.73 -22.70
C LYS A 103 -1.90 -6.79 -21.51
N TYR A 104 -2.18 -6.10 -20.42
CA TYR A 104 -1.29 -6.00 -19.26
C TYR A 104 -1.13 -7.36 -18.54
N LEU A 105 -2.22 -8.12 -18.37
CA LEU A 105 -2.23 -9.43 -17.69
C LEU A 105 -1.83 -10.59 -18.60
N ASN A 106 -1.83 -10.39 -19.93
CA ASN A 106 -1.52 -11.44 -20.91
C ASN A 106 -0.25 -11.18 -21.74
N SER A 107 0.43 -10.02 -21.54
CA SER A 107 1.67 -9.70 -22.27
C SER A 107 2.79 -10.67 -21.90
N GLY A 108 3.45 -11.24 -22.93
CA GLY A 108 4.56 -12.19 -22.76
C GLY A 108 4.14 -13.62 -22.40
N ALA A 109 2.84 -13.96 -22.51
CA ALA A 109 2.42 -15.34 -22.53
C ALA A 109 3.01 -16.01 -23.78
N THR A 110 3.93 -16.95 -23.60
CA THR A 110 4.35 -17.86 -24.66
C THR A 110 3.16 -18.73 -25.01
N GLU A 111 2.67 -18.64 -26.25
CA GLU A 111 1.73 -19.63 -26.77
C GLU A 111 2.43 -21.00 -26.74
N GLY A 112 2.01 -21.85 -25.80
CA GLY A 112 2.29 -23.27 -25.79
C GLY A 112 3.77 -23.70 -25.74
N GLY A 113 4.42 -23.59 -24.58
CA GLY A 113 5.79 -24.10 -24.42
C GLY A 113 6.17 -24.50 -22.99
N GLY A 114 5.28 -24.37 -22.01
CA GLY A 114 5.49 -24.93 -20.69
C GLY A 114 5.36 -26.45 -20.72
N ARG A 115 6.37 -27.19 -20.25
CA ARG A 115 6.18 -28.59 -19.89
C ARG A 115 5.01 -28.65 -18.92
N GLU A 116 3.93 -29.32 -19.33
CA GLU A 116 2.82 -29.56 -18.42
C GLU A 116 3.37 -30.29 -17.19
N VAL A 117 3.31 -29.64 -16.04
CA VAL A 117 3.71 -30.29 -14.78
C VAL A 117 2.69 -31.38 -14.53
N ILE A 118 3.08 -32.63 -14.72
CA ILE A 118 2.26 -33.80 -14.39
C ILE A 118 2.19 -33.88 -12.87
N LEU A 119 1.32 -33.10 -12.26
CA LEU A 119 0.90 -33.30 -10.89
C LEU A 119 0.08 -34.60 -10.89
N GLY A 120 0.52 -35.60 -10.15
CA GLY A 120 -0.05 -36.97 -10.13
C GLY A 120 -1.57 -37.06 -10.21
N VAL A 121 -2.11 -38.21 -10.56
CA VAL A 121 -3.56 -38.45 -10.68
C VAL A 121 -4.28 -38.05 -9.38
N PRO A 122 -5.51 -37.49 -9.42
CA PRO A 122 -6.29 -37.17 -8.22
C PRO A 122 -6.43 -38.41 -7.32
N THR A 123 -5.63 -38.47 -6.28
CA THR A 123 -5.66 -39.52 -5.26
C THR A 123 -6.02 -38.92 -3.93
N TYR A 124 -6.66 -39.72 -3.08
CA TYR A 124 -6.89 -39.31 -1.68
C TYR A 124 -5.53 -39.18 -1.00
N ASP A 125 -5.16 -37.94 -0.66
CA ASP A 125 -3.96 -37.64 0.10
C ASP A 125 -4.37 -37.30 1.53
N SER A 126 -4.05 -38.19 2.47
CA SER A 126 -4.37 -38.04 3.89
C SER A 126 -3.66 -36.84 4.54
N SER A 127 -2.59 -36.32 3.91
CA SER A 127 -1.88 -35.12 4.38
C SER A 127 -2.69 -33.82 4.14
N VAL A 128 -3.68 -33.86 3.21
CA VAL A 128 -4.54 -32.71 2.86
C VAL A 128 -6.00 -33.11 2.99
N PRO A 129 -6.53 -33.33 4.22
CA PRO A 129 -7.89 -33.80 4.43
C PRO A 129 -8.93 -32.77 4.01
N VAL A 130 -10.14 -33.26 3.71
CA VAL A 130 -11.30 -32.39 3.42
C VAL A 130 -11.57 -31.47 4.62
N PRO A 131 -11.83 -30.15 4.41
CA PRO A 131 -12.16 -29.24 5.50
C PRO A 131 -13.41 -29.68 6.26
N ASP A 132 -13.41 -29.57 7.57
CA ASP A 132 -14.57 -29.82 8.40
C ASP A 132 -15.51 -28.60 8.50
N ILE A 133 -16.68 -28.78 9.07
CA ILE A 133 -17.68 -27.72 9.24
C ILE A 133 -17.14 -26.57 10.12
N LEU A 134 -16.37 -26.89 11.17
CA LEU A 134 -15.83 -25.90 12.10
C LEU A 134 -14.75 -25.03 11.42
N GLU A 135 -13.99 -25.62 10.50
CA GLU A 135 -13.03 -24.88 9.69
C GLU A 135 -13.73 -23.86 8.77
N ILE A 136 -14.82 -24.28 8.12
CA ILE A 136 -15.65 -23.38 7.28
C ILE A 136 -16.26 -22.25 8.12
N GLU A 137 -16.84 -22.58 9.28
CA GLU A 137 -17.46 -21.60 10.18
C GLU A 137 -16.44 -20.56 10.66
N ARG A 138 -15.23 -21.00 11.02
CA ARG A 138 -14.13 -20.12 11.42
C ARG A 138 -13.75 -19.16 10.31
N GLU A 139 -13.63 -19.63 9.06
CA GLU A 139 -13.25 -18.76 7.95
C GLU A 139 -14.37 -17.79 7.56
N ILE A 140 -15.63 -18.19 7.64
CA ILE A 140 -16.78 -17.26 7.51
C ILE A 140 -16.70 -16.17 8.59
N GLY A 141 -16.41 -16.54 9.85
CA GLY A 141 -16.23 -15.60 10.96
C GLY A 141 -15.10 -14.59 10.72
N SER A 142 -14.03 -15.01 10.06
CA SER A 142 -12.84 -14.19 9.74
C SER A 142 -13.08 -13.14 8.64
N LEU A 143 -14.10 -13.29 7.80
CA LEU A 143 -14.41 -12.34 6.74
C LEU A 143 -14.61 -10.92 7.31
N LYS A 144 -14.07 -9.92 6.64
CA LYS A 144 -14.17 -8.52 7.08
C LYS A 144 -15.49 -7.91 6.64
N ASN A 145 -16.22 -7.32 7.59
CA ASN A 145 -17.46 -6.59 7.30
C ASN A 145 -17.23 -5.33 6.46
N ASN A 146 -18.26 -4.88 5.78
CA ASN A 146 -18.24 -3.65 4.97
C ASN A 146 -17.19 -3.66 3.86
N ARG A 147 -16.90 -4.81 3.27
CA ARG A 147 -16.07 -4.95 2.08
C ARG A 147 -16.94 -5.04 0.84
N ALA A 148 -16.40 -4.54 -0.27
CA ALA A 148 -17.08 -4.70 -1.56
C ALA A 148 -17.26 -6.19 -1.89
N ALA A 149 -18.46 -6.53 -2.34
CA ALA A 149 -18.80 -7.86 -2.84
C ALA A 149 -18.12 -8.12 -4.19
N GLY A 150 -18.06 -9.38 -4.61
CA GLY A 150 -17.65 -9.76 -5.94
C GLY A 150 -18.71 -9.45 -7.01
N LYS A 151 -18.65 -10.14 -8.15
CA LYS A 151 -19.61 -10.00 -9.24
C LYS A 151 -21.00 -10.46 -8.84
N ASP A 152 -21.11 -11.45 -7.94
CA ASP A 152 -22.35 -11.97 -7.35
C ASP A 152 -23.10 -10.94 -6.49
N ARG A 153 -22.48 -9.83 -6.13
CA ARG A 153 -23.01 -8.78 -5.24
C ARG A 153 -23.39 -9.28 -3.84
N VAL A 154 -22.93 -10.47 -3.44
CA VAL A 154 -23.22 -11.05 -2.12
C VAL A 154 -22.18 -10.55 -1.11
N PRO A 155 -22.58 -9.74 -0.12
CA PRO A 155 -21.65 -9.23 0.89
C PRO A 155 -21.28 -10.31 1.92
N ALA A 156 -20.11 -10.17 2.53
CA ALA A 156 -19.61 -11.09 3.54
C ALA A 156 -20.53 -11.23 4.76
N GLU A 157 -21.27 -10.17 5.10
CA GLU A 157 -22.24 -10.14 6.19
C GLU A 157 -23.36 -11.16 6.01
N LEU A 158 -23.78 -11.41 4.75
CA LEU A 158 -24.82 -12.40 4.48
C LEU A 158 -24.36 -13.80 4.91
N TYR A 159 -23.12 -14.17 4.60
CA TYR A 159 -22.55 -15.45 5.04
C TYR A 159 -22.42 -15.54 6.55
N LYS A 160 -22.03 -14.46 7.23
CA LYS A 160 -21.93 -14.42 8.70
C LYS A 160 -23.26 -14.57 9.42
N HIS A 161 -24.31 -14.04 8.83
CA HIS A 161 -25.66 -14.07 9.43
C HIS A 161 -26.52 -15.24 8.93
N GLY A 162 -26.06 -15.98 7.93
CA GLY A 162 -26.77 -17.11 7.33
C GLY A 162 -26.81 -18.38 8.18
N LYS A 163 -26.16 -18.35 9.35
CA LYS A 163 -26.15 -19.44 10.35
C LYS A 163 -25.79 -20.81 9.74
N GLU A 164 -26.25 -21.86 10.39
CA GLU A 164 -25.95 -23.27 10.09
C GLU A 164 -26.27 -23.68 8.63
N ALA A 165 -27.37 -23.20 8.07
CA ALA A 165 -27.79 -23.55 6.71
C ALA A 165 -26.76 -23.13 5.64
N LEU A 166 -26.21 -21.90 5.75
CA LEU A 166 -25.18 -21.43 4.81
C LEU A 166 -23.82 -22.07 5.05
N VAL A 167 -23.46 -22.35 6.31
CA VAL A 167 -22.24 -23.07 6.66
C VAL A 167 -22.28 -24.48 6.04
N THR A 168 -23.38 -25.20 6.20
CA THR A 168 -23.60 -26.55 5.65
C THR A 168 -23.56 -26.54 4.11
N ALA A 169 -24.20 -25.56 3.47
CA ALA A 169 -24.18 -25.43 2.02
C ALA A 169 -22.75 -25.17 1.49
N LEU A 170 -22.01 -24.25 2.11
CA LEU A 170 -20.61 -23.99 1.76
C LEU A 170 -19.71 -25.19 2.02
N HIS A 171 -19.90 -25.89 3.13
CA HIS A 171 -19.16 -27.11 3.42
C HIS A 171 -19.39 -28.18 2.34
N TRP A 172 -20.62 -28.37 1.89
CA TRP A 172 -20.95 -29.30 0.80
C TRP A 172 -20.23 -28.91 -0.51
N ILE A 173 -20.31 -27.63 -0.91
CA ILE A 173 -19.64 -27.12 -2.12
C ILE A 173 -18.12 -27.29 -2.00
N ILE A 174 -17.50 -26.86 -0.90
CA ILE A 174 -16.05 -26.93 -0.71
C ILE A 174 -15.59 -28.39 -0.63
N SER A 175 -16.34 -29.28 0.02
CA SER A 175 -16.05 -30.72 0.04
C SER A 175 -16.12 -31.35 -1.34
N ARG A 176 -17.02 -30.87 -2.19
CA ARG A 176 -17.10 -31.28 -3.60
C ARG A 176 -15.89 -30.77 -4.39
N ILE A 177 -15.52 -29.49 -4.25
CA ILE A 177 -14.31 -28.91 -4.86
C ILE A 177 -13.07 -29.71 -4.43
N TRP A 178 -12.97 -30.10 -3.15
CA TRP A 178 -11.83 -30.86 -2.63
C TRP A 178 -11.69 -32.23 -3.27
N ARG A 179 -12.81 -32.88 -3.62
CA ARG A 179 -12.83 -34.20 -4.30
C ARG A 179 -12.61 -34.10 -5.80
N GLU A 180 -13.29 -33.14 -6.45
CA GLU A 180 -13.30 -33.00 -7.91
C GLU A 180 -12.17 -32.12 -8.46
N GLU A 181 -11.54 -31.32 -7.58
CA GLU A 181 -10.48 -30.33 -7.91
C GLU A 181 -10.94 -29.32 -8.98
N ARG A 182 -12.23 -29.01 -8.97
CA ARG A 182 -12.88 -28.06 -9.89
C ARG A 182 -13.70 -27.06 -9.11
N LEU A 183 -13.57 -25.77 -9.48
CA LEU A 183 -14.35 -24.70 -8.88
C LEU A 183 -15.61 -24.40 -9.72
N PRO A 184 -16.68 -23.89 -9.09
CA PRO A 184 -17.79 -23.28 -9.81
C PRO A 184 -17.30 -22.12 -10.69
N GLU A 185 -17.89 -21.95 -11.88
CA GLU A 185 -17.48 -20.89 -12.83
C GLU A 185 -17.57 -19.49 -12.22
N GLU A 186 -18.60 -19.23 -11.43
CA GLU A 186 -18.80 -17.95 -10.75
C GLU A 186 -17.68 -17.62 -9.75
N TRP A 187 -16.97 -18.64 -9.23
CA TRP A 187 -15.85 -18.43 -8.33
C TRP A 187 -14.54 -18.13 -9.08
N MET A 188 -14.52 -18.41 -10.39
CA MET A 188 -13.41 -18.07 -11.26
C MET A 188 -13.47 -16.63 -11.79
N GLU A 189 -14.57 -15.92 -11.55
CA GLU A 189 -14.77 -14.56 -12.00
C GLU A 189 -14.17 -13.53 -11.02
N GLY A 190 -13.65 -12.43 -11.57
CA GLY A 190 -13.13 -11.31 -10.80
C GLY A 190 -13.47 -9.97 -11.42
N VAL A 191 -13.82 -8.97 -10.60
CA VAL A 191 -14.08 -7.61 -11.07
C VAL A 191 -12.88 -6.72 -10.74
N VAL A 192 -12.18 -6.25 -11.78
CA VAL A 192 -11.00 -5.38 -11.67
C VAL A 192 -11.44 -3.92 -11.57
N TYR A 193 -11.03 -3.26 -10.49
CA TYR A 193 -11.22 -1.83 -10.28
C TYR A 193 -9.91 -1.09 -10.50
N PRO A 194 -9.85 -0.10 -11.43
CA PRO A 194 -8.65 0.73 -11.61
C PRO A 194 -8.44 1.67 -10.43
N ILE A 195 -7.34 1.54 -9.72
CA ILE A 195 -6.95 2.44 -8.62
C ILE A 195 -5.76 3.28 -9.03
N TYR A 196 -5.94 4.60 -9.01
CA TYR A 196 -4.91 5.55 -9.36
C TYR A 196 -3.68 5.46 -8.44
N LYS A 197 -2.49 5.37 -9.04
CA LYS A 197 -1.20 5.27 -8.36
C LYS A 197 -0.47 6.63 -8.37
N LYS A 198 -0.13 7.16 -9.53
CA LYS A 198 0.61 8.41 -9.70
C LYS A 198 0.65 8.83 -11.19
N GLY A 199 1.01 10.06 -11.47
CA GLY A 199 1.22 10.54 -12.86
C GLY A 199 -0.02 11.18 -13.46
N ASP A 200 -0.17 11.11 -14.80
CA ASP A 200 -1.35 11.61 -15.50
C ASP A 200 -2.54 10.65 -15.29
N ARG A 201 -3.65 11.18 -14.78
CA ARG A 201 -4.87 10.41 -14.51
C ARG A 201 -5.59 9.91 -15.74
N LEU A 202 -5.30 10.49 -16.90
CA LEU A 202 -5.88 10.08 -18.17
C LEU A 202 -5.19 8.84 -18.77
N GLN A 203 -4.04 8.45 -18.23
CA GLN A 203 -3.28 7.29 -18.71
C GLN A 203 -3.58 6.04 -17.88
N CYS A 204 -4.07 4.97 -18.50
CA CYS A 204 -4.38 3.70 -17.83
C CYS A 204 -3.16 3.09 -17.14
N SER A 205 -1.95 3.25 -17.68
CA SER A 205 -0.69 2.74 -17.10
C SER A 205 -0.34 3.33 -15.72
N ASN A 206 -0.98 4.44 -15.33
CA ASN A 206 -0.79 5.08 -14.03
C ASN A 206 -1.74 4.53 -12.94
N TYR A 207 -2.45 3.45 -13.25
CA TYR A 207 -3.38 2.78 -12.35
C TYR A 207 -2.90 1.35 -12.05
N ARG A 208 -3.41 0.82 -10.93
CA ARG A 208 -3.28 -0.58 -10.53
C ARG A 208 -4.67 -1.21 -10.51
N GLY A 209 -4.81 -2.45 -10.99
CA GLY A 209 -6.04 -3.22 -10.87
C GLY A 209 -6.14 -3.86 -9.48
N ILE A 210 -7.27 -3.68 -8.79
CA ILE A 210 -7.61 -4.51 -7.64
C ILE A 210 -8.80 -5.37 -8.02
N THR A 211 -8.66 -6.69 -7.86
CA THR A 211 -9.72 -7.64 -8.21
C THR A 211 -10.63 -7.89 -7.01
N LEU A 212 -11.90 -7.60 -7.18
CA LEU A 212 -12.95 -8.01 -6.25
C LEU A 212 -13.39 -9.43 -6.59
N ILE A 213 -13.33 -10.30 -5.61
CA ILE A 213 -13.67 -11.72 -5.68
C ILE A 213 -14.84 -12.04 -4.76
N ASN A 214 -15.60 -13.07 -5.08
CA ASN A 214 -16.78 -13.50 -4.34
C ASN A 214 -16.46 -13.88 -2.89
N ALA A 215 -17.37 -13.62 -1.96
CA ALA A 215 -17.14 -13.88 -0.55
C ALA A 215 -17.03 -15.39 -0.23
N ALA A 216 -17.81 -16.23 -0.93
CA ALA A 216 -17.72 -17.68 -0.83
C ALA A 216 -16.33 -18.21 -1.26
N TYR A 217 -15.82 -17.71 -2.39
CA TYR A 217 -14.46 -18.04 -2.84
C TYR A 217 -13.41 -17.63 -1.80
N LYS A 218 -13.57 -16.48 -1.11
CA LYS A 218 -12.63 -16.06 -0.06
C LYS A 218 -12.53 -17.06 1.08
N VAL A 219 -13.63 -17.74 1.42
CA VAL A 219 -13.62 -18.80 2.44
C VAL A 219 -12.70 -19.94 1.99
N LEU A 220 -12.86 -20.44 0.76
CA LEU A 220 -11.98 -21.46 0.20
C LEU A 220 -10.52 -21.00 0.17
N SER A 221 -10.27 -19.80 -0.35
CA SER A 221 -8.92 -19.23 -0.44
C SER A 221 -8.24 -19.12 0.93
N GLN A 222 -8.96 -18.75 1.98
CA GLN A 222 -8.43 -18.70 3.35
C GLN A 222 -8.10 -20.08 3.90
N ILE A 223 -8.91 -21.10 3.62
CA ILE A 223 -8.63 -22.48 4.01
C ILE A 223 -7.33 -22.96 3.34
N LEU A 224 -7.21 -22.77 2.02
CA LEU A 224 -6.00 -23.12 1.27
C LEU A 224 -4.78 -22.36 1.80
N LEU A 225 -4.91 -21.05 2.07
CA LEU A 225 -3.86 -20.22 2.63
C LEU A 225 -3.40 -20.74 4.00
N ARG A 226 -4.33 -21.12 4.88
CA ARG A 226 -4.02 -21.63 6.21
C ARG A 226 -3.22 -22.93 6.15
N ARG A 227 -3.51 -23.79 5.18
CA ARG A 227 -2.78 -25.03 4.95
C ARG A 227 -1.43 -24.81 4.26
N LEU A 228 -1.35 -23.84 3.36
CA LEU A 228 -0.12 -23.49 2.68
C LEU A 228 0.87 -22.75 3.58
N SER A 229 0.38 -21.90 4.50
CA SER A 229 1.23 -21.02 5.31
C SER A 229 2.32 -21.71 6.12
N PRO A 230 2.10 -22.85 6.81
CA PRO A 230 3.16 -23.55 7.52
C PRO A 230 4.27 -24.02 6.58
N LEU A 231 3.90 -24.63 5.45
CA LEU A 231 4.83 -25.11 4.42
C LEU A 231 5.63 -23.95 3.80
N ALA A 232 4.94 -22.86 3.46
CA ALA A 232 5.59 -21.67 2.95
C ALA A 232 6.57 -21.06 3.97
N LYS A 233 6.26 -21.06 5.26
CA LYS A 233 7.14 -20.56 6.33
C LYS A 233 8.43 -21.36 6.44
N GLU A 234 8.39 -22.67 6.23
CA GLU A 234 9.58 -23.53 6.21
C GLU A 234 10.40 -23.35 4.93
N PHE A 235 9.72 -23.12 3.82
CA PHE A 235 10.35 -22.97 2.51
C PHE A 235 10.99 -21.59 2.31
N VAL A 236 10.28 -20.51 2.62
CA VAL A 236 10.72 -19.13 2.39
C VAL A 236 11.82 -18.73 3.39
N GLY A 237 12.91 -18.20 2.89
CA GLY A 237 14.05 -17.79 3.71
C GLY A 237 13.73 -16.64 4.66
N GLN A 238 14.47 -16.56 5.76
CA GLN A 238 14.28 -15.53 6.81
C GLN A 238 14.55 -14.10 6.35
N TYR A 239 15.19 -13.91 5.19
CA TYR A 239 15.41 -12.61 4.58
C TYR A 239 14.10 -11.92 4.17
N GLN A 240 13.04 -12.70 3.90
CA GLN A 240 11.73 -12.21 3.46
C GLN A 240 10.82 -11.88 4.66
N ALA A 241 10.45 -10.62 4.79
CA ALA A 241 9.52 -10.15 5.81
C ALA A 241 8.12 -9.82 5.26
N GLY A 242 8.00 -9.63 3.94
CA GLY A 242 6.73 -9.31 3.30
C GLY A 242 5.70 -10.43 3.46
N PHE A 243 4.48 -10.09 3.93
CA PHE A 243 3.38 -11.03 4.15
C PHE A 243 3.70 -12.20 5.10
N THR A 244 4.75 -12.07 5.89
CA THR A 244 5.13 -13.04 6.91
C THR A 244 4.54 -12.65 8.26
N GLN A 245 3.99 -13.62 8.99
CA GLN A 245 3.39 -13.36 10.30
C GLN A 245 4.41 -12.80 11.29
N ALA A 246 4.02 -11.80 12.07
CA ALA A 246 4.84 -11.10 13.05
C ALA A 246 6.11 -10.42 12.46
N ARG A 247 6.11 -10.10 11.17
CA ARG A 247 7.14 -9.30 10.50
C ARG A 247 6.52 -8.01 9.94
N ALA A 248 7.25 -6.91 10.07
CA ALA A 248 6.82 -5.59 9.60
C ALA A 248 7.85 -4.93 8.67
N THR A 249 7.46 -3.86 8.00
CA THR A 249 8.40 -3.04 7.21
C THR A 249 9.50 -2.46 8.08
N THR A 250 9.20 -2.14 9.34
CA THR A 250 10.13 -1.59 10.33
C THR A 250 11.26 -2.55 10.66
N ASP A 251 11.01 -3.88 10.67
CA ASP A 251 12.07 -4.87 10.90
C ASP A 251 13.16 -4.82 9.81
N GLN A 252 12.74 -4.69 8.54
CA GLN A 252 13.69 -4.60 7.43
C GLN A 252 14.40 -3.25 7.37
N ILE A 253 13.71 -2.17 7.69
CA ILE A 253 14.32 -0.84 7.81
C ILE A 253 15.36 -0.84 8.93
N PHE A 254 15.04 -1.43 10.08
CA PHE A 254 15.96 -1.56 11.22
C PHE A 254 17.18 -2.41 10.84
N THR A 255 16.96 -3.57 10.22
CA THR A 255 18.04 -4.46 9.77
C THR A 255 19.00 -3.73 8.82
N LEU A 256 18.47 -3.03 7.81
CA LEU A 256 19.29 -2.26 6.87
C LEU A 256 20.10 -1.18 7.58
N ARG A 257 19.48 -0.43 8.50
CA ARG A 257 20.16 0.61 9.27
C ARG A 257 21.25 0.06 10.18
N GLN A 258 21.01 -1.10 10.83
CA GLN A 258 22.01 -1.77 11.66
C GLN A 258 23.20 -2.24 10.82
N ILE A 259 22.96 -2.79 9.63
CA ILE A 259 24.04 -3.17 8.71
C ILE A 259 24.89 -1.94 8.34
N LEU A 260 24.26 -0.86 7.89
CA LEU A 260 24.95 0.37 7.51
C LEU A 260 25.71 0.97 8.70
N GLN A 261 25.14 0.98 9.90
CA GLN A 261 25.78 1.50 11.10
C GLN A 261 27.00 0.67 11.47
N LYS A 262 26.87 -0.65 11.56
CA LYS A 262 27.96 -1.54 11.93
C LYS A 262 29.09 -1.54 10.89
N CYS A 263 28.74 -1.60 9.62
CA CYS A 263 29.75 -1.51 8.55
C CYS A 263 30.50 -0.18 8.59
N ARG A 264 29.81 0.93 8.91
CA ARG A 264 30.44 2.23 9.10
C ARG A 264 31.37 2.28 10.32
N GLU A 265 30.97 1.71 11.46
CA GLU A 265 31.81 1.61 12.66
C GLU A 265 33.14 0.89 12.38
N TYR A 266 33.09 -0.20 11.62
CA TYR A 266 34.27 -0.98 11.23
C TYR A 266 34.95 -0.49 9.95
N ASN A 267 34.49 0.63 9.38
CA ASN A 267 34.98 1.20 8.13
C ASN A 267 34.97 0.23 6.93
N VAL A 268 33.91 -0.60 6.87
CA VAL A 268 33.67 -1.55 5.79
C VAL A 268 32.67 -0.93 4.80
N PRO A 269 33.04 -0.71 3.52
CA PRO A 269 32.08 -0.28 2.52
C PRO A 269 31.06 -1.38 2.23
N THR A 270 29.84 -0.99 1.90
CA THR A 270 28.78 -1.90 1.48
C THR A 270 28.19 -1.44 0.15
N HIS A 271 27.83 -2.39 -0.69
CA HIS A 271 27.23 -2.17 -1.99
C HIS A 271 25.79 -2.70 -1.95
N HIS A 272 24.83 -1.83 -2.21
CA HIS A 272 23.40 -2.13 -2.17
C HIS A 272 22.81 -2.05 -3.57
N VAL A 273 22.03 -3.07 -3.96
CA VAL A 273 21.21 -3.05 -5.18
C VAL A 273 19.75 -3.18 -4.78
N PHE A 274 19.03 -2.06 -4.79
CA PHE A 274 17.60 -2.02 -4.54
C PHE A 274 16.86 -2.42 -5.81
N VAL A 275 16.42 -3.66 -5.88
CA VAL A 275 15.78 -4.26 -7.05
C VAL A 275 14.29 -3.90 -7.09
N ASP A 276 13.81 -3.36 -8.22
CA ASP A 276 12.38 -3.12 -8.52
C ASP A 276 11.96 -4.05 -9.66
N PHE A 277 10.88 -4.81 -9.48
CA PHE A 277 10.33 -5.65 -10.54
C PHE A 277 9.22 -4.92 -11.30
N LYS A 278 9.07 -5.21 -12.60
CA LYS A 278 7.96 -4.73 -13.40
C LYS A 278 6.72 -5.58 -13.11
N ALA A 279 5.68 -4.97 -12.53
CA ALA A 279 4.39 -5.63 -12.34
C ALA A 279 4.46 -7.02 -11.68
N ALA A 280 5.31 -7.19 -10.67
CA ALA A 280 5.73 -8.46 -10.09
C ALA A 280 4.60 -9.50 -9.90
N TYR A 281 3.47 -9.09 -9.29
CA TYR A 281 2.33 -9.98 -9.06
C TYR A 281 1.57 -10.36 -10.33
N ASP A 282 1.55 -9.48 -11.33
CA ASP A 282 0.73 -9.63 -12.54
C ASP A 282 1.47 -10.43 -13.63
N THR A 283 2.79 -10.64 -13.47
CA THR A 283 3.64 -11.27 -14.48
C THR A 283 4.13 -12.66 -14.13
N VAL A 284 3.87 -13.14 -12.90
CA VAL A 284 4.27 -14.50 -12.47
C VAL A 284 3.75 -15.53 -13.45
N ASP A 285 4.66 -16.38 -13.94
CA ASP A 285 4.33 -17.55 -14.75
C ASP A 285 3.79 -18.66 -13.84
N ARG A 286 2.54 -19.05 -14.06
CA ARG A 286 1.84 -20.01 -13.20
C ARG A 286 2.44 -21.41 -13.32
N ASP A 287 2.84 -21.84 -14.51
CA ASP A 287 3.41 -23.18 -14.72
C ASP A 287 4.76 -23.31 -14.02
N GLN A 288 5.58 -22.25 -14.08
CA GLN A 288 6.82 -22.21 -13.31
C GLN A 288 6.59 -22.19 -11.79
N LEU A 289 5.54 -21.54 -11.32
CA LEU A 289 5.16 -21.59 -9.90
C LEU A 289 4.78 -23.02 -9.48
N TRP A 290 3.98 -23.74 -10.30
CA TRP A 290 3.61 -25.13 -9.99
C TRP A 290 4.83 -26.06 -10.03
N GLN A 291 5.76 -25.83 -10.95
CA GLN A 291 7.02 -26.56 -10.99
C GLN A 291 7.85 -26.33 -9.73
N ILE A 292 7.95 -25.07 -9.25
CA ILE A 292 8.63 -24.75 -8.01
C ILE A 292 7.97 -25.47 -6.83
N MET A 293 6.65 -25.43 -6.72
CA MET A 293 5.94 -26.10 -5.64
C MET A 293 6.20 -27.62 -5.64
N HIS A 294 6.17 -28.24 -6.82
CA HIS A 294 6.45 -29.65 -6.97
C HIS A 294 7.92 -30.00 -6.63
N ASP A 295 8.90 -29.27 -7.20
CA ASP A 295 10.34 -29.49 -7.00
C ASP A 295 10.76 -29.41 -5.53
N TYR A 296 10.06 -28.58 -4.75
CA TYR A 296 10.36 -28.35 -3.34
C TYR A 296 9.42 -29.10 -2.36
N GLY A 297 8.64 -30.07 -2.87
CA GLY A 297 7.92 -31.04 -2.05
C GLY A 297 6.65 -30.53 -1.40
N PHE A 298 5.99 -29.51 -1.99
CA PHE A 298 4.63 -29.16 -1.56
C PHE A 298 3.67 -30.29 -1.94
N PRO A 299 2.67 -30.63 -1.10
CA PRO A 299 1.73 -31.71 -1.38
C PRO A 299 1.01 -31.49 -2.72
N ASP A 300 1.05 -32.50 -3.58
CA ASP A 300 0.46 -32.42 -4.93
C ASP A 300 -1.02 -32.08 -4.89
N LYS A 301 -1.77 -32.67 -3.96
CA LYS A 301 -3.19 -32.38 -3.74
C LYS A 301 -3.44 -30.89 -3.45
N LEU A 302 -2.64 -30.31 -2.55
CA LEU A 302 -2.75 -28.88 -2.22
C LEU A 302 -2.39 -28.01 -3.43
N THR A 303 -1.35 -28.38 -4.17
CA THR A 303 -0.91 -27.67 -5.38
C THR A 303 -1.98 -27.71 -6.45
N ARG A 304 -2.64 -28.86 -6.68
CA ARG A 304 -3.75 -28.97 -7.66
C ARG A 304 -4.96 -28.14 -7.27
N LEU A 305 -5.34 -28.14 -5.97
CA LEU A 305 -6.42 -27.28 -5.46
C LEU A 305 -6.11 -25.79 -5.65
N ILE A 306 -4.87 -25.38 -5.40
CA ILE A 306 -4.43 -23.99 -5.61
C ILE A 306 -4.41 -23.68 -7.12
N LYS A 307 -3.88 -24.56 -7.95
CA LYS A 307 -3.90 -24.43 -9.43
C LYS A 307 -5.32 -24.22 -9.93
N ALA A 308 -6.28 -25.01 -9.45
CA ALA A 308 -7.68 -24.88 -9.81
C ALA A 308 -8.27 -23.49 -9.49
N THR A 309 -7.76 -22.76 -8.49
CA THR A 309 -8.22 -21.37 -8.19
C THR A 309 -7.76 -20.34 -9.21
N LEU A 310 -6.74 -20.64 -9.99
CA LEU A 310 -6.15 -19.74 -10.98
C LEU A 310 -6.35 -20.22 -12.43
N ASP A 311 -6.99 -21.37 -12.63
CA ASP A 311 -7.34 -21.88 -13.97
C ASP A 311 -8.52 -21.08 -14.55
N ARG A 312 -8.45 -20.68 -15.83
CA ARG A 312 -9.51 -19.98 -16.59
C ARG A 312 -10.15 -18.79 -15.84
N VAL A 313 -9.33 -17.94 -15.25
CA VAL A 313 -9.81 -16.76 -14.53
C VAL A 313 -10.40 -15.73 -15.47
N MET A 314 -11.71 -15.49 -15.37
CA MET A 314 -12.41 -14.47 -16.15
C MET A 314 -12.46 -13.15 -15.40
N CYS A 315 -11.93 -12.10 -16.01
CA CYS A 315 -11.86 -10.75 -15.45
C CYS A 315 -12.81 -9.79 -16.17
N TYR A 316 -13.46 -8.93 -15.40
CA TYR A 316 -14.29 -7.82 -15.89
C TYR A 316 -13.69 -6.52 -15.33
N VAL A 317 -13.59 -5.47 -16.13
CA VAL A 317 -13.18 -4.15 -15.60
C VAL A 317 -14.41 -3.34 -15.25
N CYS A 318 -14.43 -2.75 -14.05
CA CYS A 318 -15.52 -1.87 -13.63
C CYS A 318 -15.03 -0.41 -13.57
N VAL A 319 -15.64 0.45 -14.38
CA VAL A 319 -15.39 1.89 -14.38
C VAL A 319 -16.71 2.60 -14.20
N SER A 320 -16.79 3.49 -13.20
CA SER A 320 -18.00 4.29 -12.91
C SER A 320 -19.29 3.49 -12.75
N GLY A 321 -19.19 2.19 -12.38
CA GLY A 321 -20.32 1.28 -12.19
C GLY A 321 -20.66 0.43 -13.40
N THR A 322 -20.07 0.68 -14.56
CA THR A 322 -20.26 -0.08 -15.79
C THR A 322 -19.20 -1.18 -15.93
N LEU A 323 -19.62 -2.40 -16.25
CA LEU A 323 -18.74 -3.56 -16.45
C LEU A 323 -18.36 -3.70 -17.94
N SER A 324 -17.11 -4.07 -18.18
CA SER A 324 -16.62 -4.45 -19.51
C SER A 324 -17.11 -5.83 -19.94
N ASN A 325 -16.81 -6.17 -21.19
CA ASN A 325 -16.80 -7.57 -21.63
C ASN A 325 -15.75 -8.35 -20.84
N PRO A 326 -15.95 -9.69 -20.62
CA PRO A 326 -14.99 -10.53 -19.97
C PRO A 326 -13.73 -10.74 -20.82
N PHE A 327 -12.60 -10.95 -20.14
CA PHE A 327 -11.35 -11.44 -20.74
C PHE A 327 -10.68 -12.41 -19.78
N GLU A 328 -9.94 -13.36 -20.31
CA GLU A 328 -9.22 -14.34 -19.53
C GLU A 328 -7.87 -13.81 -19.06
N ALA A 329 -7.58 -13.92 -17.74
CA ALA A 329 -6.26 -13.63 -17.18
C ALA A 329 -5.44 -14.93 -17.12
N ARG A 330 -4.46 -15.06 -18.01
CA ARG A 330 -3.64 -16.29 -18.17
C ARG A 330 -2.39 -16.30 -17.31
N ARG A 331 -1.92 -15.15 -16.84
CA ARG A 331 -0.70 -15.00 -16.04
C ARG A 331 -0.99 -14.26 -14.76
N GLY A 332 0.01 -14.26 -13.87
CA GLY A 332 -0.03 -13.51 -12.63
C GLY A 332 -0.94 -14.10 -11.57
N LEU A 333 -0.96 -13.44 -10.46
CA LEU A 333 -1.72 -13.79 -9.25
C LEU A 333 -2.82 -12.75 -9.02
N ARG A 334 -3.97 -13.17 -8.51
CA ARG A 334 -5.13 -12.27 -8.31
C ARG A 334 -4.81 -11.19 -7.26
N GLN A 335 -4.64 -9.92 -7.66
CA GLN A 335 -4.48 -8.81 -6.71
C GLN A 335 -5.78 -8.57 -5.93
N GLY A 336 -5.80 -8.99 -4.68
CA GLY A 336 -6.99 -8.94 -3.79
C GLY A 336 -7.30 -10.27 -3.11
N ASP A 337 -6.65 -11.35 -3.53
CA ASP A 337 -6.67 -12.64 -2.86
C ASP A 337 -5.51 -12.76 -1.86
N GLY A 338 -5.79 -13.20 -0.63
CA GLY A 338 -4.78 -13.43 0.39
C GLY A 338 -3.75 -14.49 0.00
N LEU A 339 -4.18 -15.50 -0.77
CA LEU A 339 -3.33 -16.59 -1.26
C LEU A 339 -2.20 -16.06 -2.16
N SER A 340 -2.47 -15.03 -2.96
CA SER A 340 -1.53 -14.48 -3.93
C SER A 340 -0.23 -13.98 -3.32
N CYS A 341 -0.27 -13.43 -2.10
CA CYS A 341 0.92 -12.94 -1.42
C CYS A 341 1.89 -14.07 -1.05
N THR A 342 1.35 -15.19 -0.56
CA THR A 342 2.15 -16.37 -0.19
C THR A 342 2.69 -17.07 -1.44
N LEU A 343 1.88 -17.19 -2.49
CA LEU A 343 2.31 -17.77 -3.78
C LEU A 343 3.43 -16.96 -4.43
N PHE A 344 3.36 -15.62 -4.35
CA PHE A 344 4.43 -14.76 -4.82
C PHE A 344 5.74 -14.99 -4.06
N ASN A 345 5.68 -15.10 -2.73
CA ASN A 345 6.86 -15.39 -1.93
C ASN A 345 7.46 -16.76 -2.26
N ILE A 346 6.62 -17.77 -2.55
CA ILE A 346 7.08 -19.10 -2.99
C ILE A 346 7.78 -19.00 -4.35
N ALA A 347 7.19 -18.29 -5.31
CA ALA A 347 7.79 -18.07 -6.63
C ALA A 347 9.15 -17.38 -6.53
N LEU A 348 9.23 -16.30 -5.73
CA LEU A 348 10.45 -15.53 -5.52
C LEU A 348 11.53 -16.36 -4.80
N GLU A 349 11.17 -17.13 -3.78
CA GLU A 349 12.10 -18.04 -3.10
C GLU A 349 12.66 -19.09 -4.04
N GLY A 350 11.82 -19.65 -4.92
CA GLY A 350 12.26 -20.56 -5.98
C GLY A 350 13.30 -19.93 -6.91
N VAL A 351 13.09 -18.67 -7.30
CA VAL A 351 14.07 -17.87 -8.07
C VAL A 351 15.40 -17.75 -7.32
N ILE A 352 15.35 -17.34 -6.04
CA ILE A 352 16.54 -17.11 -5.22
C ILE A 352 17.34 -18.39 -5.02
N ARG A 353 16.66 -19.51 -4.77
CA ARG A 353 17.31 -20.83 -4.63
C ARG A 353 17.93 -21.30 -5.94
N ARG A 354 17.22 -21.19 -7.06
CA ARG A 354 17.76 -21.55 -8.40
C ARG A 354 18.93 -20.66 -8.81
N ALA A 355 18.89 -19.37 -8.43
CA ALA A 355 20.02 -18.46 -8.64
C ALA A 355 21.24 -18.75 -7.73
N GLY A 356 21.12 -19.72 -6.81
CA GLY A 356 22.19 -20.07 -5.88
C GLY A 356 22.59 -18.89 -4.96
N ILE A 357 21.60 -18.05 -4.59
CA ILE A 357 21.83 -16.93 -3.67
C ILE A 357 21.71 -17.44 -2.24
N GLU A 358 22.81 -17.38 -1.52
CA GLU A 358 22.85 -17.79 -0.12
C GLU A 358 22.17 -16.74 0.77
N THR A 359 21.05 -17.11 1.38
CA THR A 359 20.24 -16.20 2.22
C THR A 359 20.50 -16.34 3.73
N ARG A 360 21.23 -17.41 4.18
CA ARG A 360 21.52 -17.64 5.59
C ARG A 360 22.76 -16.83 6.03
N GLY A 361 22.74 -16.34 7.26
CA GLY A 361 23.83 -15.56 7.85
C GLY A 361 23.81 -14.07 7.44
N THR A 362 24.79 -13.32 7.92
CA THR A 362 24.87 -11.87 7.77
C THR A 362 26.09 -11.45 6.99
N ILE A 363 26.11 -10.21 6.48
CA ILE A 363 27.24 -9.59 5.80
C ILE A 363 28.53 -9.57 6.64
N PHE A 364 28.43 -9.74 7.97
CA PHE A 364 29.57 -9.81 8.87
C PHE A 364 30.33 -11.12 8.80
N CYS A 365 29.65 -12.21 8.43
CA CYS A 365 30.25 -13.55 8.29
C CYS A 365 30.41 -13.97 6.83
N LYS A 366 29.83 -13.22 5.87
CA LYS A 366 29.78 -13.54 4.44
C LYS A 366 30.11 -12.32 3.58
N SER A 367 30.25 -12.57 2.27
CA SER A 367 30.44 -11.51 1.26
C SER A 367 29.13 -10.85 0.84
N SER A 368 27.97 -11.46 1.14
CA SER A 368 26.66 -10.96 0.71
C SER A 368 25.57 -11.28 1.72
N GLN A 369 24.54 -10.45 1.74
CA GLN A 369 23.30 -10.64 2.47
C GLN A 369 22.12 -10.15 1.63
N LEU A 370 20.97 -10.81 1.73
CA LEU A 370 19.72 -10.40 1.09
C LEU A 370 18.74 -9.97 2.17
N ILE A 371 18.04 -8.88 1.93
CA ILE A 371 16.85 -8.49 2.70
C ILE A 371 15.72 -8.20 1.73
N GLY A 372 14.49 -8.60 2.10
CA GLY A 372 13.34 -8.49 1.20
C GLY A 372 12.03 -8.23 1.92
N PHE A 373 11.17 -7.47 1.28
CA PHE A 373 9.78 -7.27 1.69
C PHE A 373 8.88 -7.39 0.47
N ALA A 374 8.33 -8.59 0.26
CA ALA A 374 7.65 -8.98 -0.98
C ALA A 374 8.58 -8.81 -2.20
N ASP A 375 8.19 -7.98 -3.17
CA ASP A 375 8.94 -7.66 -4.38
C ASP A 375 10.08 -6.64 -4.16
N ASP A 376 10.10 -5.92 -3.04
CA ASP A 376 11.18 -4.99 -2.70
C ASP A 376 12.38 -5.77 -2.13
N LEU A 377 13.43 -5.99 -2.94
CA LEU A 377 14.66 -6.67 -2.54
C LEU A 377 15.83 -5.70 -2.44
N ASP A 378 16.70 -5.87 -1.43
CA ASP A 378 18.03 -5.25 -1.36
C ASP A 378 19.12 -6.33 -1.32
N ILE A 379 19.98 -6.35 -2.34
CA ILE A 379 21.17 -7.19 -2.40
C ILE A 379 22.33 -6.40 -1.79
N ILE A 380 22.84 -6.86 -0.66
CA ILE A 380 23.90 -6.21 0.10
C ILE A 380 25.20 -7.02 -0.05
N THR A 381 26.27 -6.37 -0.48
CA THR A 381 27.56 -7.03 -0.69
C THR A 381 28.73 -6.17 -0.18
N ARG A 382 29.91 -6.79 -0.04
CA ARG A 382 31.15 -6.08 0.34
C ARG A 382 31.91 -5.47 -0.86
N ASN A 383 31.58 -5.87 -2.08
CA ASN A 383 32.22 -5.36 -3.30
C ASN A 383 31.22 -5.38 -4.48
N SER A 384 31.50 -4.56 -5.49
CA SER A 384 30.66 -4.40 -6.68
C SER A 384 30.60 -5.66 -7.54
N ALA A 385 31.71 -6.41 -7.68
CA ALA A 385 31.75 -7.61 -8.51
C ALA A 385 30.83 -8.72 -7.98
N THR A 386 30.77 -8.90 -6.66
CA THR A 386 29.82 -9.82 -6.02
C THR A 386 28.37 -9.35 -6.23
N ALA A 387 28.10 -8.03 -6.15
CA ALA A 387 26.78 -7.49 -6.40
C ALA A 387 26.31 -7.77 -7.83
N GLU A 388 27.20 -7.53 -8.82
CA GLU A 388 26.93 -7.78 -10.23
C GLU A 388 26.67 -9.27 -10.49
N ALA A 389 27.50 -10.16 -9.95
CA ALA A 389 27.34 -11.62 -10.12
C ALA A 389 26.01 -12.12 -9.53
N ILE A 390 25.56 -11.59 -8.39
CA ILE A 390 24.26 -11.94 -7.79
C ILE A 390 23.12 -11.35 -8.62
N TYR A 391 23.24 -10.10 -9.05
CA TYR A 391 22.26 -9.43 -9.88
C TYR A 391 22.04 -10.17 -11.21
N ALA A 392 23.10 -10.57 -11.89
CA ALA A 392 23.03 -11.32 -13.15
C ALA A 392 22.30 -12.66 -12.98
N ARG A 393 22.66 -13.44 -11.96
CA ARG A 393 21.99 -14.73 -11.66
C ARG A 393 20.52 -14.52 -11.30
N LEU A 394 20.21 -13.54 -10.46
CA LEU A 394 18.83 -13.20 -10.09
C LEU A 394 18.01 -12.83 -11.34
N LYS A 395 18.55 -12.01 -12.23
CA LYS A 395 17.91 -11.55 -13.46
C LYS A 395 17.55 -12.71 -14.41
N VAL A 396 18.46 -13.69 -14.57
CA VAL A 396 18.24 -14.86 -15.39
C VAL A 396 17.11 -15.74 -14.83
N GLU A 397 17.19 -16.09 -13.55
CA GLU A 397 16.18 -16.98 -12.93
C GLU A 397 14.82 -16.29 -12.73
N ALA A 398 14.81 -14.98 -12.46
CA ALA A 398 13.58 -14.20 -12.39
C ALA A 398 12.81 -14.22 -13.73
N ARG A 399 13.51 -14.04 -14.86
CA ARG A 399 12.89 -14.11 -16.18
C ARG A 399 12.23 -15.46 -16.47
N ARG A 400 12.80 -16.57 -15.99
CA ARG A 400 12.21 -17.91 -16.15
C ARG A 400 10.83 -18.02 -15.49
N VAL A 401 10.63 -17.31 -14.38
CA VAL A 401 9.37 -17.27 -13.61
C VAL A 401 8.47 -16.11 -14.06
N GLY A 402 8.84 -15.42 -15.14
CA GLY A 402 8.08 -14.30 -15.68
C GLY A 402 8.29 -12.97 -14.95
N LEU A 403 9.23 -12.91 -14.02
CA LEU A 403 9.58 -11.68 -13.31
C LEU A 403 10.67 -10.91 -14.07
N GLU A 404 10.39 -9.67 -14.41
CA GLU A 404 11.33 -8.80 -15.11
C GLU A 404 11.82 -7.68 -14.19
N ILE A 405 13.14 -7.54 -14.06
CA ILE A 405 13.74 -6.43 -13.29
C ILE A 405 13.58 -5.11 -14.06
N ASN A 406 13.18 -4.09 -13.36
CA ASN A 406 13.05 -2.73 -13.88
C ASN A 406 14.34 -1.94 -13.67
N ALA A 407 15.28 -2.03 -14.59
CA ALA A 407 16.59 -1.35 -14.47
C ALA A 407 16.45 0.16 -14.21
N SER A 408 15.49 0.85 -14.81
CA SER A 408 15.32 2.30 -14.63
C SER A 408 14.91 2.71 -13.21
N LYS A 409 14.28 1.79 -12.45
CA LYS A 409 13.89 2.02 -11.06
C LYS A 409 14.79 1.32 -10.05
N THR A 410 15.48 0.27 -10.45
CA THR A 410 16.54 -0.36 -9.65
C THR A 410 17.62 0.66 -9.38
N LYS A 411 18.11 0.74 -8.14
CA LYS A 411 19.10 1.74 -7.73
C LYS A 411 20.29 1.05 -7.09
N TYR A 412 21.43 1.65 -7.30
CA TYR A 412 22.67 1.23 -6.68
C TYR A 412 23.15 2.28 -5.67
N MET A 413 23.53 1.85 -4.48
CA MET A 413 24.04 2.73 -3.43
C MET A 413 25.28 2.12 -2.80
N ILE A 414 26.27 2.95 -2.49
CA ILE A 414 27.47 2.56 -1.75
C ILE A 414 27.36 3.13 -0.34
N GLY A 415 27.20 2.24 0.65
CA GLY A 415 27.29 2.59 2.06
C GLY A 415 28.74 2.91 2.42
N ARG A 416 28.98 4.15 2.91
CA ARG A 416 30.33 4.67 3.15
C ARG A 416 30.86 4.31 4.52
N GLY A 417 32.12 3.91 4.60
CA GLY A 417 32.86 3.82 5.85
C GLY A 417 33.06 5.20 6.51
N SER A 418 33.47 5.22 7.76
CA SER A 418 33.65 6.46 8.54
C SER A 418 34.75 7.38 8.00
N LYS A 419 35.74 6.82 7.28
CA LYS A 419 36.90 7.52 6.75
C LYS A 419 36.76 7.98 5.29
N GLU A 420 35.72 7.51 4.57
CA GLU A 420 35.56 7.79 3.13
C GLU A 420 34.61 8.98 2.92
N THR A 421 35.13 10.20 3.01
CA THR A 421 34.30 11.41 2.90
C THR A 421 34.17 12.01 1.51
N ASN A 422 35.07 11.71 0.56
CA ASN A 422 35.19 12.43 -0.72
C ASN A 422 35.37 11.56 -1.97
N ILE A 423 34.75 10.38 -2.06
CA ILE A 423 34.75 9.60 -3.30
C ILE A 423 33.70 10.19 -4.26
N ARG A 424 34.15 10.69 -5.40
CA ARG A 424 33.28 11.09 -6.50
C ARG A 424 32.70 9.83 -7.15
N LEU A 425 31.46 9.52 -6.84
CA LEU A 425 30.77 8.36 -7.41
C LEU A 425 30.38 8.63 -8.88
N PRO A 426 30.43 7.60 -9.76
CA PRO A 426 29.85 7.70 -11.09
C PRO A 426 28.33 7.92 -10.97
N ARG A 427 27.70 8.48 -12.02
CA ARG A 427 26.25 8.66 -12.04
C ARG A 427 25.50 7.35 -12.22
N THR A 428 26.10 6.42 -12.92
CA THR A 428 25.54 5.11 -13.25
C THR A 428 26.60 4.04 -13.11
N VAL A 429 26.15 2.81 -12.89
CA VAL A 429 26.95 1.58 -12.92
C VAL A 429 26.27 0.59 -13.86
N VAL A 430 27.07 -0.11 -14.65
CA VAL A 430 26.56 -1.18 -15.54
C VAL A 430 26.65 -2.50 -14.80
N MET A 431 25.54 -3.23 -14.72
CA MET A 431 25.43 -4.58 -14.15
C MET A 431 24.68 -5.49 -15.14
N ASP A 432 25.34 -6.51 -15.64
CA ASP A 432 24.79 -7.46 -16.63
C ASP A 432 24.07 -6.75 -17.80
N GLY A 433 24.71 -5.69 -18.34
CA GLY A 433 24.18 -4.90 -19.45
C GLY A 433 23.10 -3.89 -19.09
N ASP A 434 22.63 -3.84 -17.85
CA ASP A 434 21.66 -2.84 -17.37
C ASP A 434 22.42 -1.65 -16.76
N GLU A 435 22.03 -0.44 -17.14
CA GLU A 435 22.55 0.80 -16.57
C GLU A 435 21.70 1.19 -15.34
N LEU A 436 22.29 1.09 -14.15
CA LEU A 436 21.65 1.41 -12.88
C LEU A 436 22.11 2.79 -12.38
N GLU A 437 21.17 3.61 -11.92
CA GLU A 437 21.49 4.90 -11.31
C GLU A 437 22.15 4.72 -9.94
N VAL A 438 23.27 5.40 -9.73
CA VAL A 438 23.96 5.45 -8.44
C VAL A 438 23.37 6.57 -7.60
N VAL A 439 22.88 6.22 -6.42
CA VAL A 439 22.19 7.16 -5.53
C VAL A 439 22.91 7.28 -4.19
N GLU A 440 22.87 8.48 -3.60
CA GLU A 440 23.36 8.72 -2.23
C GLU A 440 22.29 8.51 -1.17
N GLU A 441 21.03 8.49 -1.59
CA GLU A 441 19.87 8.29 -0.71
C GLU A 441 18.77 7.54 -1.45
N PHE A 442 18.11 6.63 -0.76
CA PHE A 442 17.02 5.81 -1.28
C PHE A 442 15.87 5.71 -0.29
N VAL A 443 14.63 5.71 -0.79
CA VAL A 443 13.44 5.51 0.05
C VAL A 443 13.09 4.03 0.09
N TYR A 444 13.63 3.32 1.09
CA TYR A 444 13.36 1.91 1.30
C TYR A 444 12.17 1.71 2.23
N LEU A 445 11.15 0.96 1.78
CA LEU A 445 9.90 0.69 2.51
C LEU A 445 9.28 1.94 3.14
N GLY A 446 9.40 3.07 2.45
CA GLY A 446 8.85 4.34 2.92
C GLY A 446 9.73 5.12 3.90
N SER A 447 10.89 4.65 4.34
CA SER A 447 11.91 5.38 5.12
C SER A 447 13.10 5.79 4.25
N LEU A 448 13.58 7.01 4.40
CA LEU A 448 14.76 7.49 3.68
C LEU A 448 16.03 6.93 4.34
N VAL A 449 16.82 6.19 3.58
CA VAL A 449 18.13 5.69 3.96
C VAL A 449 19.18 6.45 3.16
N THR A 450 20.25 6.87 3.79
CA THR A 450 21.38 7.60 3.16
C THR A 450 22.65 6.76 3.21
N ALA A 451 23.53 6.94 2.24
CA ALA A 451 24.82 6.23 2.16
C ALA A 451 25.70 6.41 3.41
N ASP A 452 25.56 7.51 4.12
CA ASP A 452 26.25 7.82 5.39
C ASP A 452 25.40 7.48 6.64
N ASN A 453 24.25 6.83 6.44
CA ASN A 453 23.27 6.45 7.48
C ASN A 453 22.84 7.61 8.41
N LYS A 454 22.85 8.88 7.94
CA LYS A 454 22.36 10.01 8.72
C LYS A 454 20.82 10.00 8.82
N THR A 455 20.32 10.14 10.03
CA THR A 455 18.90 10.04 10.35
C THR A 455 18.14 11.37 10.23
N SER A 456 18.84 12.50 10.41
CA SER A 456 18.21 13.83 10.44
C SER A 456 17.48 14.20 9.15
N LYS A 457 17.93 13.72 7.98
CA LYS A 457 17.19 13.91 6.71
C LYS A 457 15.82 13.21 6.73
N GLU A 458 15.75 11.98 7.26
CA GLU A 458 14.48 11.27 7.41
C GLU A 458 13.57 11.98 8.40
N VAL A 459 14.07 12.42 9.56
CA VAL A 459 13.27 13.18 10.53
C VAL A 459 12.68 14.44 9.90
N GLN A 460 13.48 15.22 9.16
CA GLN A 460 12.98 16.39 8.43
C GLN A 460 11.89 16.03 7.40
N ARG A 461 12.10 14.95 6.65
CA ARG A 461 11.13 14.45 5.67
C ARG A 461 9.80 14.04 6.36
N ARG A 462 9.87 13.39 7.52
CA ARG A 462 8.69 13.04 8.33
C ARG A 462 7.96 14.27 8.85
N ILE A 463 8.67 15.25 9.38
CA ILE A 463 8.09 16.52 9.80
C ILE A 463 7.41 17.24 8.62
N GLN A 464 8.00 17.22 7.43
CA GLN A 464 7.39 17.79 6.23
C GLN A 464 6.10 17.03 5.83
N ALA A 465 6.11 15.68 5.88
CA ALA A 465 4.92 14.87 5.65
C ALA A 465 3.83 15.15 6.69
N GLY A 466 4.19 15.23 7.96
CA GLY A 466 3.30 15.65 9.06
C GLY A 466 2.74 17.05 8.86
N ASN A 467 3.55 18.00 8.40
CA ASN A 467 3.06 19.34 8.05
C ASN A 467 2.00 19.29 6.93
N ARG A 468 2.22 18.49 5.88
CA ARG A 468 1.20 18.33 4.81
C ARG A 468 -0.11 17.77 5.38
N ALA A 469 -0.04 16.73 6.23
CA ALA A 469 -1.21 16.15 6.89
C ALA A 469 -1.92 17.17 7.81
N TYR A 470 -1.14 17.92 8.60
CA TYR A 470 -1.64 18.99 9.47
C TYR A 470 -2.34 20.10 8.68
N PHE A 471 -1.71 20.63 7.63
CA PHE A 471 -2.31 21.71 6.84
C PHE A 471 -3.61 21.29 6.14
N ALA A 472 -3.71 20.05 5.70
CA ALA A 472 -4.95 19.50 5.15
C ALA A 472 -6.11 19.49 6.18
N LEU A 473 -5.81 19.26 7.47
CA LEU A 473 -6.80 19.21 8.55
C LEU A 473 -6.91 20.52 9.35
N ARG A 474 -6.05 21.53 9.10
CA ARG A 474 -5.92 22.74 9.92
C ARG A 474 -7.25 23.47 10.14
N ARG A 475 -8.10 23.57 9.11
CA ARG A 475 -9.41 24.24 9.22
C ARG A 475 -10.32 23.50 10.22
N THR A 476 -10.36 22.19 10.16
CA THR A 476 -11.11 21.32 11.07
C THR A 476 -10.59 21.40 12.48
N LEU A 477 -9.25 21.33 12.66
CA LEU A 477 -8.60 21.44 13.99
C LEU A 477 -8.80 22.80 14.65
N ARG A 478 -8.97 23.90 13.89
CA ARG A 478 -9.24 25.26 14.42
C ARG A 478 -10.71 25.53 14.70
N SER A 479 -11.61 24.70 14.21
CA SER A 479 -13.05 24.93 14.35
C SER A 479 -13.49 24.88 15.82
N ARG A 480 -14.40 25.79 16.21
CA ARG A 480 -15.03 25.78 17.54
C ARG A 480 -16.16 24.75 17.65
N SER A 481 -16.76 24.36 16.52
CA SER A 481 -17.84 23.36 16.47
C SER A 481 -17.37 21.93 16.75
N ILE A 482 -16.06 21.66 16.68
CA ILE A 482 -15.49 20.34 16.94
C ILE A 482 -14.86 20.32 18.33
N ARG A 483 -15.22 19.31 19.13
CA ARG A 483 -14.69 19.13 20.48
C ARG A 483 -13.20 18.81 20.51
N ARG A 484 -12.54 19.13 21.61
CA ARG A 484 -11.10 18.86 21.81
C ARG A 484 -10.77 17.36 21.66
N ARG A 485 -11.60 16.48 22.24
CA ARG A 485 -11.43 15.01 22.13
C ARG A 485 -11.41 14.55 20.69
N THR A 486 -12.37 14.97 19.85
CA THR A 486 -12.43 14.66 18.43
C THR A 486 -11.19 15.14 17.67
N LYS A 487 -10.72 16.36 17.95
CA LYS A 487 -9.49 16.91 17.35
C LYS A 487 -8.24 16.12 17.74
N LEU A 488 -8.15 15.71 19.01
CA LEU A 488 -7.04 14.88 19.49
C LEU A 488 -7.04 13.51 18.85
N THR A 489 -8.21 12.88 18.68
CA THR A 489 -8.32 11.63 17.93
C THR A 489 -7.83 11.80 16.50
N MET A 490 -8.23 12.86 15.78
CA MET A 490 -7.70 13.15 14.43
C MET A 490 -6.19 13.33 14.43
N TYR A 491 -5.64 14.01 15.42
CA TYR A 491 -4.19 14.18 15.56
C TYR A 491 -3.48 12.84 15.77
N LYS A 492 -3.93 12.03 16.74
CA LYS A 492 -3.34 10.75 17.09
C LYS A 492 -3.42 9.72 15.97
N THR A 493 -4.51 9.73 15.18
CA THR A 493 -4.74 8.72 14.14
C THR A 493 -4.28 9.13 12.73
N LEU A 494 -4.24 10.43 12.40
CA LEU A 494 -4.01 10.89 11.03
C LEU A 494 -2.76 11.75 10.84
N ILE A 495 -2.22 12.34 11.91
CA ILE A 495 -1.03 13.20 11.81
C ILE A 495 0.16 12.55 12.48
N ARG A 496 0.02 12.14 13.75
CA ARG A 496 1.11 11.55 14.55
C ARG A 496 1.73 10.32 13.89
N PRO A 497 0.96 9.32 13.38
CA PRO A 497 1.55 8.13 12.75
C PRO A 497 2.33 8.44 11.46
N VAL A 498 1.98 9.51 10.74
CA VAL A 498 2.73 9.95 9.55
C VAL A 498 4.12 10.46 9.93
N VAL A 499 4.23 11.12 11.07
CA VAL A 499 5.51 11.66 11.57
C VAL A 499 6.37 10.58 12.20
N LEU A 500 5.77 9.68 12.98
CA LEU A 500 6.50 8.66 13.74
C LEU A 500 6.92 7.44 12.91
N TYR A 501 6.30 7.19 11.74
CA TYR A 501 6.58 6.00 10.94
C TYR A 501 8.07 5.79 10.66
N GLY A 502 8.61 4.66 11.08
CA GLY A 502 10.00 4.26 10.90
C GLY A 502 10.99 4.98 11.82
N LEU A 503 10.55 5.90 12.70
CA LEU A 503 11.44 6.56 13.65
C LEU A 503 11.83 5.64 14.82
N GLU A 504 11.09 4.59 15.07
CA GLU A 504 11.41 3.50 15.99
C GLU A 504 12.68 2.72 15.58
N THR A 505 13.08 2.85 14.30
CA THR A 505 14.26 2.15 13.75
C THR A 505 15.55 2.97 13.83
N VAL A 506 15.49 4.18 14.39
CA VAL A 506 16.62 5.13 14.38
C VAL A 506 16.92 5.69 15.76
N THR A 507 18.21 5.91 16.04
CA THR A 507 18.65 6.70 17.20
C THR A 507 18.53 8.17 16.86
N LEU A 508 17.67 8.89 17.60
CA LEU A 508 17.39 10.30 17.38
C LEU A 508 18.44 11.17 18.08
N LEU A 509 18.96 12.15 17.36
CA LEU A 509 19.79 13.20 17.94
C LEU A 509 18.92 14.18 18.76
N THR A 510 19.55 14.86 19.72
CA THR A 510 18.86 15.88 20.55
C THR A 510 18.18 16.96 19.70
N GLU A 511 18.78 17.35 18.58
CA GLU A 511 18.20 18.32 17.65
C GLU A 511 16.96 17.78 16.94
N ASP A 512 16.97 16.50 16.54
CA ASP A 512 15.83 15.83 15.91
C ASP A 512 14.64 15.74 16.89
N ILE A 513 14.90 15.37 18.15
CA ILE A 513 13.89 15.35 19.22
C ILE A 513 13.30 16.75 19.43
N ARG A 514 14.14 17.79 19.44
CA ARG A 514 13.68 19.18 19.55
C ARG A 514 12.79 19.58 18.37
N ALA A 515 13.18 19.21 17.13
CA ALA A 515 12.42 19.51 15.92
C ALA A 515 11.04 18.83 15.93
N LEU A 516 10.97 17.56 16.31
CA LEU A 516 9.72 16.80 16.48
C LEU A 516 8.82 17.45 17.54
N ALA A 517 9.39 17.83 18.70
CA ALA A 517 8.64 18.51 19.77
C ALA A 517 8.11 19.90 19.36
N VAL A 518 8.85 20.63 18.52
CA VAL A 518 8.38 21.91 17.94
C VAL A 518 7.18 21.67 17.03
N PHE A 519 7.24 20.66 16.17
CA PHE A 519 6.12 20.29 15.32
C PHE A 519 4.88 19.89 16.14
N GLU A 520 5.03 19.02 17.14
CA GLU A 520 3.94 18.59 18.02
C GLU A 520 3.26 19.78 18.70
N ARG A 521 4.04 20.63 19.35
CA ARG A 521 3.55 21.85 20.01
C ARG A 521 2.80 22.80 19.07
N LYS A 522 3.21 22.89 17.80
CA LYS A 522 2.51 23.66 16.76
C LYS A 522 1.09 23.12 16.53
N VAL A 523 0.95 21.79 16.43
CA VAL A 523 -0.36 21.14 16.22
C VAL A 523 -1.22 21.27 17.48
N LEU A 524 -0.67 20.96 18.65
CA LEU A 524 -1.39 21.03 19.93
C LEU A 524 -1.89 22.44 20.24
N ARG A 525 -1.09 23.50 19.98
CA ARG A 525 -1.55 24.89 20.12
C ARG A 525 -2.72 25.22 19.20
N THR A 526 -2.79 24.59 18.04
CA THR A 526 -3.94 24.77 17.13
C THR A 526 -5.20 24.08 17.67
N ILE A 527 -5.05 22.94 18.36
CA ILE A 527 -6.15 22.17 18.94
C ILE A 527 -6.69 22.85 20.20
N PHE A 528 -5.78 23.23 21.11
CA PHE A 528 -6.15 23.77 22.43
C PHE A 528 -6.43 25.28 22.43
N GLY A 529 -5.88 26.03 21.47
CA GLY A 529 -5.99 27.49 21.42
C GLY A 529 -5.16 28.20 22.47
N GLY A 530 -5.43 29.49 22.68
CA GLY A 530 -4.87 30.28 23.75
C GLY A 530 -5.51 29.98 25.09
N VAL A 531 -4.98 30.62 26.16
CA VAL A 531 -5.56 30.65 27.48
C VAL A 531 -5.74 32.12 27.91
N GLN A 532 -6.85 32.41 28.53
CA GLN A 532 -7.08 33.74 29.10
C GLN A 532 -6.42 33.81 30.48
N THR A 533 -5.65 34.86 30.73
CA THR A 533 -5.03 35.14 32.03
C THR A 533 -6.08 35.67 32.99
N GLU A 534 -5.74 35.76 34.28
CA GLU A 534 -6.60 36.36 35.30
C GLU A 534 -6.90 37.83 35.01
N SER A 535 -6.00 38.52 34.32
CA SER A 535 -6.19 39.90 33.83
C SER A 535 -7.12 40.00 32.59
N GLY A 536 -7.65 38.88 32.08
CA GLY A 536 -8.53 38.87 30.90
C GLY A 536 -7.79 38.85 29.55
N GLU A 537 -6.48 38.96 29.53
CA GLU A 537 -5.68 38.94 28.32
C GLU A 537 -5.49 37.50 27.74
N TRP A 538 -5.43 37.38 26.43
CA TRP A 538 -5.17 36.10 25.79
C TRP A 538 -3.67 35.86 25.58
N ARG A 539 -3.13 34.80 26.21
CA ARG A 539 -1.76 34.35 25.97
C ARG A 539 -1.67 32.99 25.28
N ARG A 540 -0.52 32.76 24.69
CA ARG A 540 -0.16 31.47 24.12
C ARG A 540 0.12 30.48 25.26
N ARG A 541 -0.40 29.22 25.12
CA ARG A 541 -0.12 28.17 26.11
C ARG A 541 1.35 27.81 26.15
N MET A 542 1.86 27.61 27.35
CA MET A 542 3.22 27.14 27.60
C MET A 542 3.37 25.65 27.31
N ASN A 543 4.60 25.17 27.22
CA ASN A 543 4.87 23.79 26.81
C ASN A 543 4.35 22.77 27.82
N HIS A 544 4.55 23.01 29.12
CA HIS A 544 4.05 22.14 30.19
C HIS A 544 2.51 22.07 30.20
N GLU A 545 1.81 23.17 29.96
CA GLU A 545 0.34 23.19 29.87
C GLU A 545 -0.18 22.32 28.73
N LEU A 546 0.54 22.28 27.61
CA LEU A 546 0.18 21.42 26.47
C LEU A 546 0.38 19.93 26.80
N GLN A 547 1.44 19.61 27.57
CA GLN A 547 1.73 18.25 28.00
C GLN A 547 0.68 17.75 28.99
N THR A 548 0.34 18.55 30.00
CA THR A 548 -0.74 18.23 30.93
C THR A 548 -2.06 17.98 30.20
N LEU A 549 -2.48 18.91 29.33
CA LEU A 549 -3.73 18.77 28.59
C LEU A 549 -3.73 17.58 27.61
N LEU A 550 -2.58 17.14 27.15
CA LEU A 550 -2.44 15.93 26.32
C LEU A 550 -2.57 14.67 27.20
N GLY A 551 -1.97 14.67 28.40
CA GLY A 551 -2.07 13.61 29.40
C GLY A 551 -3.47 13.47 29.99
N ASP A 552 -4.10 14.58 30.40
CA ASP A 552 -5.46 14.60 31.00
C ASP A 552 -6.56 14.10 30.03
N SER A 553 -6.27 14.07 28.73
CA SER A 553 -7.21 13.52 27.73
C SER A 553 -7.24 11.98 27.67
N HIS A 554 -6.49 11.30 28.56
CA HIS A 554 -6.37 9.84 28.64
C HIS A 554 -7.20 9.19 29.74
N CYS A 555 -8.18 9.86 30.34
CA CYS A 555 -9.09 9.25 31.31
C CYS A 555 -10.02 8.19 30.66
N THR A 556 -9.45 7.06 30.25
CA THR A 556 -10.08 5.74 30.20
C THR A 556 -9.15 4.77 30.94
N PRO A 557 -9.66 3.83 31.77
CA PRO A 557 -8.88 3.09 32.76
C PRO A 557 -7.78 2.16 32.25
N ASP A 558 -7.64 1.95 30.94
CA ASP A 558 -6.79 0.90 30.36
C ASP A 558 -5.55 1.36 29.55
N GLU A 559 -5.27 2.65 29.40
CA GLU A 559 -4.13 3.10 28.60
C GLU A 559 -3.19 4.03 29.38
N GLY A 560 -2.56 3.48 30.39
CA GLY A 560 -1.67 4.21 31.31
C GLY A 560 -0.25 4.51 30.80
N ARG A 561 0.04 4.52 29.47
CA ARG A 561 1.37 4.85 28.94
C ARG A 561 1.35 5.39 27.53
N GLU A 562 0.85 6.60 27.32
CA GLU A 562 1.12 7.31 26.07
C GLU A 562 2.01 8.54 26.27
N ALA A 563 3.24 8.38 25.84
CA ALA A 563 4.28 9.39 25.82
C ALA A 563 4.04 10.47 24.75
N THR A 564 4.50 11.70 24.99
CA THR A 564 4.72 12.73 23.96
C THR A 564 5.62 12.18 22.85
N MET A 565 5.60 12.74 21.63
CA MET A 565 6.49 12.28 20.53
C MET A 565 7.94 12.09 20.97
N GLY A 566 8.46 12.98 21.84
CA GLY A 566 9.82 12.87 22.35
C GLY A 566 10.05 11.74 23.38
N ARG A 567 9.00 11.26 24.07
CA ARG A 567 9.08 10.09 24.96
C ARG A 567 8.89 8.79 24.20
N ALA A 568 7.89 8.72 23.30
CA ALA A 568 7.68 7.54 22.45
C ALA A 568 8.95 7.14 21.71
N CYS A 569 9.72 8.12 21.21
CA CYS A 569 10.99 7.87 20.55
C CYS A 569 12.15 7.48 21.49
N ARG A 570 12.01 7.62 22.82
CA ARG A 570 13.05 7.20 23.79
C ARG A 570 12.77 5.85 24.42
N GLU A 571 11.51 5.49 24.59
CA GLU A 571 11.10 4.22 25.21
C GLU A 571 11.23 3.03 24.25
N ASP A 572 11.12 3.27 22.93
CA ASP A 572 11.33 2.25 21.89
C ASP A 572 12.82 2.07 21.49
N ALA A 573 13.73 2.86 22.07
CA ALA A 573 15.18 2.82 21.79
C ALA A 573 16.02 2.22 22.95
N GLY A 574 15.38 1.66 23.98
CA GLY A 574 16.02 1.01 25.12
C GLY A 574 16.06 -0.52 25.00
#